data_e5c6414d94ed44615a8825cfb2bd85e5
#
_entry.id   e5c6414d94ed44615a8825cfb2bd85e5
#
_cell.length_a   1.000
_cell.length_b   1.000
_cell.length_c   1.000
_cell.angle_alpha   90.00
_cell.angle_beta   90.00
_cell.angle_gamma   90.00
#
_symmetry.space_group_name_H-M   'P 1'
#
loop_
_entity.id
_entity.type
_entity.pdbx_description
1 polymer ?
#
loop_
_entity_poly.entity_id
_entity_poly.type
_entity_poly.pdbx_seq_one_letter_code
_entity_poly.pdbx_strand_id
1 'polypeptide(L)'
;FGTMGAKAAIRDVGRALDYPLSEVDQIARLVPGGPKVKLADALQEVPDLQEQYQSQEHIRRLIDTALGLEGNIRHASTHAAGVVVSDVPLVTYVPLHRSTRGSGSDEISVVTQYTMEELEELGLLKIDFLGLATLTIMRRACELIRQRHSVELDLNSIPTEDPAAYELLSRGDVMGVFQVEGQGMRRVLMKMQPTEFSHIMATISLFRPGPMEYIDDYIDRLHGEKPVEYRHPALEPILRETFGIIVYQEQIIRILTGIAGYTAGDADL
;
A
#
# COMPACT_ATOMS: atom_id res chain seq x y z
N PHE A 1 -1.13 -17.07 1.61
CA PHE A 1 0.20 -17.67 1.35
C PHE A 1 1.20 -16.60 0.97
N GLY A 2 2.41 -16.66 1.56
CA GLY A 2 3.53 -15.82 1.15
C GLY A 2 4.37 -16.54 0.08
N THR A 3 4.52 -15.93 -1.09
CA THR A 3 5.37 -16.43 -2.17
C THR A 3 6.79 -15.89 -2.04
N MET A 4 7.73 -16.59 -2.61
CA MET A 4 9.13 -16.21 -2.63
C MET A 4 9.36 -15.14 -3.71
N GLY A 5 9.56 -13.88 -3.27
CA GLY A 5 9.91 -12.81 -4.19
C GLY A 5 11.41 -12.83 -4.56
N ALA A 6 11.80 -12.13 -5.63
CA ALA A 6 13.14 -12.11 -6.21
C ALA A 6 14.29 -12.01 -5.20
N LYS A 7 14.27 -10.98 -4.33
CA LYS A 7 15.33 -10.79 -3.31
C LYS A 7 15.38 -11.91 -2.26
N ALA A 8 14.20 -12.48 -1.93
CA ALA A 8 14.12 -13.57 -0.97
C ALA A 8 14.67 -14.88 -1.59
N ALA A 9 14.35 -15.12 -2.86
CA ALA A 9 14.86 -16.27 -3.60
C ALA A 9 16.40 -16.25 -3.66
N ILE A 10 17.00 -15.11 -4.04
CA ILE A 10 18.45 -14.95 -4.07
C ILE A 10 19.08 -15.25 -2.69
N ARG A 11 18.51 -14.69 -1.60
CA ARG A 11 19.05 -14.90 -0.25
C ARG A 11 18.90 -16.33 0.24
N ASP A 12 17.77 -16.95 -0.04
CA ASP A 12 17.51 -18.32 0.41
C ASP A 12 18.38 -19.33 -0.35
N VAL A 13 18.55 -19.13 -1.67
CA VAL A 13 19.46 -19.93 -2.48
C VAL A 13 20.92 -19.72 -2.05
N GLY A 14 21.34 -18.46 -1.82
CA GLY A 14 22.69 -18.16 -1.35
C GLY A 14 23.01 -18.86 -0.03
N ARG A 15 22.07 -18.88 0.90
CA ARG A 15 22.22 -19.66 2.15
C ARG A 15 22.28 -21.16 1.91
N ALA A 16 21.46 -21.69 1.02
CA ALA A 16 21.42 -23.12 0.72
C ALA A 16 22.67 -23.61 -0.01
N LEU A 17 23.29 -22.73 -0.79
CA LEU A 17 24.55 -23.01 -1.50
C LEU A 17 25.81 -22.63 -0.70
N ASP A 18 25.64 -22.19 0.55
CA ASP A 18 26.71 -21.79 1.47
C ASP A 18 27.58 -20.63 0.94
N TYR A 19 26.96 -19.70 0.20
CA TYR A 19 27.64 -18.51 -0.30
C TYR A 19 27.79 -17.44 0.78
N PRO A 20 28.86 -16.60 0.71
CA PRO A 20 29.05 -15.53 1.68
C PRO A 20 27.86 -14.58 1.72
N LEU A 21 27.26 -14.36 2.91
CA LEU A 21 26.05 -13.53 3.07
C LEU A 21 26.22 -12.11 2.54
N SER A 22 27.43 -11.53 2.68
CA SER A 22 27.73 -10.18 2.17
C SER A 22 27.63 -10.09 0.65
N GLU A 23 28.12 -11.11 -0.05
CA GLU A 23 28.05 -11.19 -1.51
C GLU A 23 26.62 -11.40 -1.99
N VAL A 24 25.91 -12.34 -1.38
CA VAL A 24 24.49 -12.59 -1.67
C VAL A 24 23.64 -11.34 -1.45
N ASP A 25 23.91 -10.59 -0.38
CA ASP A 25 23.20 -9.33 -0.10
C ASP A 25 23.54 -8.23 -1.11
N GLN A 26 24.76 -8.16 -1.61
CA GLN A 26 25.13 -7.23 -2.69
C GLN A 26 24.30 -7.51 -3.95
N ILE A 27 24.24 -8.76 -4.38
CA ILE A 27 23.44 -9.16 -5.55
C ILE A 27 21.95 -8.88 -5.32
N ALA A 28 21.40 -9.24 -4.15
CA ALA A 28 20.01 -8.99 -3.83
C ALA A 28 19.64 -7.49 -3.79
N ARG A 29 20.58 -6.60 -3.47
CA ARG A 29 20.35 -5.14 -3.50
C ARG A 29 20.28 -4.56 -4.90
N LEU A 30 20.92 -5.16 -5.89
CA LEU A 30 20.85 -4.75 -7.30
C LEU A 30 19.43 -4.92 -7.87
N VAL A 31 18.67 -5.91 -7.39
CA VAL A 31 17.27 -6.07 -7.79
C VAL A 31 16.46 -4.89 -7.28
N PRO A 32 15.62 -4.24 -8.10
CA PRO A 32 14.75 -3.14 -7.68
C PRO A 32 13.81 -3.50 -6.52
N GLY A 33 13.35 -2.52 -5.77
CA GLY A 33 12.34 -2.73 -4.73
C GLY A 33 10.94 -2.63 -5.32
N GLY A 34 10.01 -3.47 -4.82
CA GLY A 34 8.60 -3.40 -5.21
C GLY A 34 7.89 -4.75 -5.11
N PRO A 35 6.57 -4.76 -4.89
CA PRO A 35 5.81 -5.99 -4.64
C PRO A 35 5.64 -6.88 -5.88
N LYS A 36 5.85 -6.37 -7.10
CA LYS A 36 5.65 -7.09 -8.37
C LYS A 36 6.94 -7.26 -9.18
N VAL A 37 8.11 -6.93 -8.61
CA VAL A 37 9.38 -7.06 -9.31
C VAL A 37 9.74 -8.53 -9.45
N LYS A 38 9.89 -8.99 -10.69
CA LYS A 38 10.37 -10.34 -11.02
C LYS A 38 11.87 -10.33 -11.26
N LEU A 39 12.54 -11.40 -10.87
CA LEU A 39 13.99 -11.55 -11.05
C LEU A 39 14.38 -11.59 -12.53
N ALA A 40 13.56 -12.20 -13.36
CA ALA A 40 13.79 -12.26 -14.80
C ALA A 40 13.78 -10.86 -15.45
N ASP A 41 12.84 -10.00 -15.05
CA ASP A 41 12.74 -8.63 -15.57
C ASP A 41 13.92 -7.79 -15.05
N ALA A 42 14.24 -7.91 -13.76
CA ALA A 42 15.39 -7.22 -13.17
C ALA A 42 16.71 -7.60 -13.83
N LEU A 43 16.88 -8.86 -14.23
CA LEU A 43 18.07 -9.33 -14.94
C LEU A 43 18.22 -8.70 -16.34
N GLN A 44 17.11 -8.31 -16.97
CA GLN A 44 17.11 -7.63 -18.28
C GLN A 44 17.27 -6.11 -18.15
N GLU A 45 16.72 -5.52 -17.11
CA GLU A 45 16.61 -4.07 -16.97
C GLU A 45 17.78 -3.44 -16.17
N VAL A 46 18.48 -4.23 -15.33
CA VAL A 46 19.54 -3.71 -14.44
C VAL A 46 20.91 -4.10 -14.97
N PRO A 47 21.68 -3.16 -15.57
CA PRO A 47 22.97 -3.45 -16.18
C PRO A 47 23.99 -4.07 -15.19
N ASP A 48 24.06 -3.56 -13.97
CA ASP A 48 24.99 -4.07 -12.95
C ASP A 48 24.69 -5.53 -12.58
N LEU A 49 23.39 -5.89 -12.50
CA LEU A 49 22.99 -7.28 -12.23
C LEU A 49 23.33 -8.20 -13.40
N GLN A 50 23.14 -7.70 -14.62
CA GLN A 50 23.48 -8.42 -15.85
C GLN A 50 25.00 -8.65 -15.98
N GLU A 51 25.81 -7.65 -15.65
CA GLU A 51 27.27 -7.76 -15.63
C GLU A 51 27.73 -8.82 -14.64
N GLN A 52 27.23 -8.81 -13.40
CA GLN A 52 27.54 -9.83 -12.40
C GLN A 52 27.14 -11.23 -12.85
N TYR A 53 25.96 -11.36 -13.43
CA TYR A 53 25.46 -12.64 -13.99
C TYR A 53 26.33 -13.18 -15.12
N GLN A 54 26.83 -12.31 -16.01
CA GLN A 54 27.65 -12.71 -17.17
C GLN A 54 29.10 -12.98 -16.82
N SER A 55 29.65 -12.21 -15.88
CA SER A 55 31.09 -12.27 -15.55
C SER A 55 31.48 -13.36 -14.53
N GLN A 56 30.52 -13.81 -13.70
CA GLN A 56 30.80 -14.70 -12.58
C GLN A 56 29.93 -15.96 -12.61
N GLU A 57 30.54 -17.11 -12.80
CA GLU A 57 29.83 -18.40 -12.93
C GLU A 57 29.02 -18.76 -11.67
N HIS A 58 29.54 -18.50 -10.47
CA HIS A 58 28.86 -18.80 -9.23
C HIS A 58 27.64 -17.87 -9.02
N ILE A 59 27.72 -16.60 -9.45
CA ILE A 59 26.56 -15.67 -9.42
C ILE A 59 25.53 -16.09 -10.45
N ARG A 60 25.92 -16.53 -11.62
CA ARG A 60 24.98 -17.10 -12.61
C ARG A 60 24.23 -18.27 -12.01
N ARG A 61 24.93 -19.22 -11.40
CA ARG A 61 24.30 -20.36 -10.74
C ARG A 61 23.34 -19.94 -9.62
N LEU A 62 23.71 -18.92 -8.83
CA LEU A 62 22.86 -18.34 -7.79
C LEU A 62 21.54 -17.81 -8.38
N ILE A 63 21.63 -17.00 -9.44
CA ILE A 63 20.49 -16.36 -10.08
C ILE A 63 19.61 -17.38 -10.81
N ASP A 64 20.21 -18.32 -11.57
CA ASP A 64 19.44 -19.36 -12.27
C ASP A 64 18.66 -20.24 -11.30
N THR A 65 19.27 -20.60 -10.17
CA THR A 65 18.57 -21.36 -9.13
C THR A 65 17.46 -20.52 -8.47
N ALA A 66 17.71 -19.23 -8.24
CA ALA A 66 16.73 -18.34 -7.66
C ALA A 66 15.52 -18.08 -8.59
N LEU A 67 15.74 -18.01 -9.91
CA LEU A 67 14.67 -17.92 -10.92
C LEU A 67 13.75 -19.15 -10.87
N GLY A 68 14.28 -20.35 -10.63
CA GLY A 68 13.49 -21.56 -10.48
C GLY A 68 12.68 -21.63 -9.17
N LEU A 69 13.03 -20.84 -8.18
CA LEU A 69 12.35 -20.81 -6.87
C LEU A 69 11.41 -19.60 -6.69
N GLU A 70 11.63 -18.53 -7.47
CA GLU A 70 10.78 -17.36 -7.42
C GLU A 70 9.30 -17.72 -7.68
N GLY A 71 8.39 -17.14 -6.92
CA GLY A 71 6.96 -17.38 -7.05
C GLY A 71 6.44 -18.62 -6.30
N ASN A 72 7.29 -19.55 -5.90
CA ASN A 72 6.85 -20.68 -5.09
C ASN A 72 6.35 -20.25 -3.70
N ILE A 73 5.39 -20.99 -3.18
CA ILE A 73 4.88 -20.77 -1.82
C ILE A 73 6.00 -21.06 -0.82
N ARG A 74 6.31 -20.07 0.01
CA ARG A 74 7.35 -20.17 1.04
C ARG A 74 6.78 -20.46 2.42
N HIS A 75 5.66 -19.83 2.75
CA HIS A 75 5.01 -20.00 4.04
C HIS A 75 3.52 -19.66 3.94
N ALA A 76 2.74 -20.23 4.84
CA ALA A 76 1.37 -19.80 5.12
C ALA A 76 1.38 -18.81 6.29
N SER A 77 0.56 -17.79 6.21
CA SER A 77 0.34 -16.83 7.30
C SER A 77 -1.16 -16.58 7.46
N THR A 78 -1.54 -16.11 8.64
CA THR A 78 -2.92 -15.75 8.94
C THR A 78 -3.17 -14.31 8.50
N HIS A 79 -4.30 -14.05 7.83
CA HIS A 79 -4.74 -12.69 7.54
C HIS A 79 -5.03 -11.94 8.85
N ALA A 80 -4.64 -10.67 8.91
CA ALA A 80 -4.70 -9.90 10.16
C ALA A 80 -6.14 -9.59 10.62
N ALA A 81 -7.09 -9.52 9.68
CA ALA A 81 -8.44 -9.01 9.92
C ALA A 81 -9.55 -9.81 9.19
N GLY A 82 -9.20 -10.69 8.25
CA GLY A 82 -10.16 -11.44 7.44
C GLY A 82 -10.77 -12.62 8.20
N VAL A 83 -12.08 -12.68 8.23
CA VAL A 83 -12.86 -13.79 8.78
C VAL A 83 -13.74 -14.37 7.70
N VAL A 84 -13.65 -15.68 7.49
CA VAL A 84 -14.50 -16.40 6.53
C VAL A 84 -15.76 -16.88 7.22
N VAL A 85 -16.91 -16.62 6.59
CA VAL A 85 -18.23 -16.99 7.09
C VAL A 85 -18.86 -18.02 6.15
N SER A 86 -19.51 -19.02 6.73
CA SER A 86 -20.24 -20.08 6.02
C SER A 86 -21.52 -20.43 6.76
N ASP A 87 -22.48 -20.98 6.03
CA ASP A 87 -23.77 -21.48 6.54
C ASP A 87 -23.67 -22.81 7.30
N VAL A 88 -22.64 -23.61 6.97
CA VAL A 88 -22.31 -24.87 7.63
C VAL A 88 -20.85 -24.86 8.08
N PRO A 89 -20.40 -25.81 8.92
CA PRO A 89 -19.01 -25.85 9.36
C PRO A 89 -18.02 -25.78 8.19
N LEU A 90 -17.05 -24.85 8.26
CA LEU A 90 -16.06 -24.60 7.21
C LEU A 90 -15.31 -25.84 6.73
N VAL A 91 -15.11 -26.84 7.60
CA VAL A 91 -14.48 -28.12 7.26
C VAL A 91 -15.22 -28.89 6.16
N THR A 92 -16.51 -28.57 5.92
CA THR A 92 -17.30 -29.14 4.84
C THR A 92 -16.86 -28.63 3.47
N TYR A 93 -16.35 -27.41 3.41
CA TYR A 93 -15.94 -26.74 2.18
C TYR A 93 -14.43 -26.78 1.94
N VAL A 94 -13.64 -26.55 2.99
CA VAL A 94 -12.21 -26.33 2.87
C VAL A 94 -11.43 -27.02 3.98
N PRO A 95 -10.19 -27.47 3.71
CA PRO A 95 -9.30 -27.94 4.75
C PRO A 95 -8.92 -26.79 5.67
N LEU A 96 -8.83 -27.09 6.96
CA LEU A 96 -8.46 -26.14 8.00
C LEU A 96 -7.11 -26.50 8.61
N HIS A 97 -6.40 -25.48 9.09
CA HIS A 97 -5.19 -25.70 9.83
C HIS A 97 -5.12 -24.78 11.07
N ARG A 98 -4.37 -25.21 12.06
CA ARG A 98 -4.14 -24.41 13.25
C ARG A 98 -2.95 -23.50 13.04
N SER A 99 -3.12 -22.19 13.25
CA SER A 99 -2.02 -21.23 13.15
C SER A 99 -0.95 -21.53 14.19
N THR A 100 0.33 -21.50 13.80
CA THR A 100 1.47 -21.71 14.69
C THR A 100 1.93 -20.42 15.38
N ARG A 101 1.39 -19.25 15.00
CA ARG A 101 1.70 -17.96 15.60
C ARG A 101 0.56 -17.52 16.50
N GLY A 102 0.85 -17.37 17.80
CA GLY A 102 -0.07 -16.78 18.78
C GLY A 102 -0.42 -17.71 19.92
N SER A 103 0.56 -18.09 20.74
CA SER A 103 0.34 -18.70 22.03
C SER A 103 0.04 -17.63 23.09
N GLY A 104 -1.12 -16.96 22.99
CA GLY A 104 -1.40 -15.91 23.96
C GLY A 104 -2.87 -15.63 24.26
N SER A 105 -3.82 -16.07 23.44
CA SER A 105 -5.25 -16.02 23.78
C SER A 105 -6.05 -16.97 22.90
N ASP A 106 -6.91 -17.68 23.50
CA ASP A 106 -7.36 -19.03 23.20
C ASP A 106 -8.38 -19.24 22.08
N GLU A 107 -8.75 -18.29 21.21
CA GLU A 107 -10.02 -18.51 20.51
C GLU A 107 -10.05 -18.49 18.99
N ILE A 108 -9.05 -17.93 18.27
CA ILE A 108 -9.08 -17.97 16.80
C ILE A 108 -7.72 -18.41 16.24
N SER A 109 -7.41 -19.68 16.42
CA SER A 109 -6.20 -20.30 15.88
C SER A 109 -6.45 -21.12 14.61
N VAL A 110 -7.67 -21.17 14.11
CA VAL A 110 -8.05 -21.98 12.96
C VAL A 110 -8.15 -21.11 11.72
N VAL A 111 -7.44 -21.48 10.66
CA VAL A 111 -7.43 -20.78 9.38
C VAL A 111 -7.71 -21.73 8.23
N THR A 112 -8.28 -21.22 7.15
CA THR A 112 -8.47 -21.96 5.91
C THR A 112 -7.12 -22.19 5.22
N GLN A 113 -6.96 -23.34 4.54
CA GLN A 113 -5.75 -23.64 3.78
C GLN A 113 -5.83 -23.20 2.31
N TYR A 114 -6.93 -22.57 1.90
CA TYR A 114 -7.13 -22.05 0.55
C TYR A 114 -6.86 -20.53 0.51
N THR A 115 -6.51 -20.04 -0.67
CA THR A 115 -6.30 -18.60 -0.91
C THR A 115 -7.63 -17.84 -0.91
N MET A 116 -7.58 -16.53 -0.90
CA MET A 116 -8.77 -15.68 -0.94
C MET A 116 -9.59 -15.95 -2.22
N GLU A 117 -8.90 -16.03 -3.34
CA GLU A 117 -9.49 -16.26 -4.66
C GLU A 117 -10.22 -17.62 -4.71
N GLU A 118 -9.60 -18.68 -4.19
CA GLU A 118 -10.22 -20.01 -4.10
C GLU A 118 -11.45 -20.02 -3.18
N LEU A 119 -11.44 -19.25 -2.09
CA LEU A 119 -12.57 -19.12 -1.18
C LEU A 119 -13.75 -18.38 -1.84
N GLU A 120 -13.48 -17.36 -2.64
CA GLU A 120 -14.48 -16.63 -3.42
C GLU A 120 -15.09 -17.51 -4.51
N GLU A 121 -14.29 -18.31 -5.22
CA GLU A 121 -14.76 -19.28 -6.21
C GLU A 121 -15.68 -20.36 -5.61
N LEU A 122 -15.44 -20.72 -4.34
CA LEU A 122 -16.31 -21.64 -3.58
C LEU A 122 -17.58 -20.95 -3.06
N GLY A 123 -17.76 -19.66 -3.27
CA GLY A 123 -18.90 -18.87 -2.80
C GLY A 123 -18.88 -18.56 -1.31
N LEU A 124 -17.73 -18.68 -0.66
CA LEU A 124 -17.57 -18.31 0.76
C LEU A 124 -17.41 -16.80 0.92
N LEU A 125 -18.04 -16.26 1.95
CA LEU A 125 -17.97 -14.83 2.27
C LEU A 125 -16.78 -14.54 3.20
N LYS A 126 -15.87 -13.66 2.76
CA LYS A 126 -14.81 -13.12 3.60
C LYS A 126 -15.19 -11.72 4.08
N ILE A 127 -15.17 -11.51 5.38
CA ILE A 127 -15.42 -10.20 6.00
C ILE A 127 -14.12 -9.72 6.65
N ASP A 128 -13.68 -8.51 6.32
CA ASP A 128 -12.48 -7.90 6.88
C ASP A 128 -12.86 -6.97 8.03
N PHE A 129 -12.49 -7.35 9.26
CA PHE A 129 -12.67 -6.53 10.46
C PHE A 129 -11.45 -5.64 10.66
N LEU A 130 -11.48 -4.46 10.04
CA LEU A 130 -10.38 -3.51 10.12
C LEU A 130 -10.64 -2.53 11.26
N GLY A 131 -9.78 -2.58 12.27
CA GLY A 131 -9.78 -1.65 13.40
C GLY A 131 -8.59 -0.70 13.35
N LEU A 132 -8.75 0.50 13.89
CA LEU A 132 -7.71 1.52 13.94
C LEU A 132 -7.50 1.99 15.39
N ALA A 133 -6.34 1.69 15.94
CA ALA A 133 -5.99 2.08 17.32
C ALA A 133 -6.08 3.60 17.55
N THR A 134 -5.75 4.40 16.54
CA THR A 134 -5.85 5.88 16.60
C THR A 134 -7.28 6.34 16.90
N LEU A 135 -8.30 5.71 16.33
CA LEU A 135 -9.70 6.05 16.63
C LEU A 135 -10.07 5.74 18.09
N THR A 136 -9.51 4.68 18.66
CA THR A 136 -9.68 4.36 20.08
C THR A 136 -9.01 5.42 20.97
N ILE A 137 -7.82 5.90 20.58
CA ILE A 137 -7.10 6.97 21.27
C ILE A 137 -7.91 8.27 21.23
N MET A 138 -8.43 8.63 20.05
CA MET A 138 -9.27 9.83 19.88
C MET A 138 -10.53 9.77 20.74
N ARG A 139 -11.25 8.66 20.73
CA ARG A 139 -12.41 8.44 21.61
C ARG A 139 -12.03 8.61 23.09
N ARG A 140 -10.94 8.00 23.49
CA ARG A 140 -10.47 8.10 24.90
C ARG A 140 -10.08 9.53 25.27
N ALA A 141 -9.48 10.28 24.35
CA ALA A 141 -9.18 11.69 24.55
C ALA A 141 -10.46 12.51 24.77
N CYS A 142 -11.50 12.30 23.95
CA CYS A 142 -12.79 12.97 24.10
C CYS A 142 -13.45 12.63 25.47
N GLU A 143 -13.40 11.38 25.90
CA GLU A 143 -13.88 10.96 27.23
C GLU A 143 -13.16 11.68 28.36
N LEU A 144 -11.84 11.79 28.29
CA LEU A 144 -11.03 12.50 29.29
C LEU A 144 -11.29 14.00 29.30
N ILE A 145 -11.45 14.63 28.13
CA ILE A 145 -11.82 16.06 28.00
C ILE A 145 -13.17 16.28 28.67
N ARG A 146 -14.17 15.44 28.38
CA ARG A 146 -15.48 15.55 29.01
C ARG A 146 -15.39 15.41 30.55
N GLN A 147 -14.63 14.44 31.05
CA GLN A 147 -14.49 14.21 32.50
C GLN A 147 -13.78 15.36 33.21
N ARG A 148 -12.73 15.95 32.60
CA ARG A 148 -11.88 16.95 33.24
C ARG A 148 -12.36 18.38 33.05
N HIS A 149 -12.96 18.66 31.89
CA HIS A 149 -13.30 20.03 31.48
C HIS A 149 -14.81 20.24 31.27
N SER A 150 -15.63 19.18 31.42
CA SER A 150 -17.08 19.21 31.13
C SER A 150 -17.41 19.70 29.70
N VAL A 151 -16.47 19.48 28.75
CA VAL A 151 -16.63 19.82 27.34
C VAL A 151 -16.97 18.54 26.59
N GLU A 152 -18.07 18.56 25.85
CA GLU A 152 -18.41 17.48 24.92
C GLU A 152 -17.87 17.82 23.54
N LEU A 153 -16.92 17.00 23.08
CA LEU A 153 -16.27 17.16 21.78
C LEU A 153 -16.82 16.12 20.81
N ASP A 154 -17.52 16.58 19.77
CA ASP A 154 -17.93 15.73 18.66
C ASP A 154 -16.88 15.80 17.54
N LEU A 155 -16.24 14.65 17.25
CA LEU A 155 -15.22 14.56 16.22
C LEU A 155 -15.75 14.80 14.80
N ASN A 156 -17.07 14.64 14.58
CA ASN A 156 -17.69 14.90 13.29
C ASN A 156 -17.94 16.40 13.04
N SER A 157 -17.90 17.21 14.09
CA SER A 157 -18.11 18.67 14.01
C SER A 157 -16.84 19.49 13.97
N ILE A 158 -15.67 18.84 13.92
CA ILE A 158 -14.38 19.54 13.82
C ILE A 158 -14.29 20.21 12.45
N PRO A 159 -14.08 21.55 12.40
CA PRO A 159 -13.92 22.24 11.12
C PRO A 159 -12.65 21.77 10.40
N THR A 160 -12.76 21.60 9.08
CA THR A 160 -11.62 21.24 8.22
C THR A 160 -10.80 22.46 7.78
N GLU A 161 -11.21 23.66 8.15
CA GLU A 161 -10.65 24.94 7.68
C GLU A 161 -9.88 25.65 8.80
N ASP A 162 -9.07 24.92 9.57
CA ASP A 162 -8.23 25.50 10.62
C ASP A 162 -6.85 25.86 10.08
N PRO A 163 -6.53 27.18 9.91
CA PRO A 163 -5.22 27.62 9.41
C PRO A 163 -4.06 27.18 10.29
N ALA A 164 -4.24 27.08 11.62
CA ALA A 164 -3.20 26.66 12.54
C ALA A 164 -2.80 25.18 12.32
N ALA A 165 -3.78 24.34 11.97
CA ALA A 165 -3.51 22.93 11.60
C ALA A 165 -2.69 22.85 10.32
N TYR A 166 -3.01 23.64 9.30
CA TYR A 166 -2.26 23.66 8.03
C TYR A 166 -0.85 24.24 8.22
N GLU A 167 -0.69 25.26 9.05
CA GLU A 167 0.63 25.81 9.39
C GLU A 167 1.50 24.74 10.08
N LEU A 168 0.94 23.98 11.02
CA LEU A 168 1.62 22.88 11.69
C LEU A 168 2.09 21.81 10.69
N LEU A 169 1.23 21.42 9.76
CA LEU A 169 1.55 20.47 8.70
C LEU A 169 2.65 21.01 7.76
N SER A 170 2.56 22.29 7.40
CA SER A 170 3.51 22.99 6.52
C SER A 170 4.90 23.11 7.13
N ARG A 171 5.00 23.25 8.45
CA ARG A 171 6.30 23.20 9.18
C ARG A 171 6.84 21.79 9.33
N GLY A 172 6.03 20.78 9.06
CA GLY A 172 6.38 19.37 9.25
C GLY A 172 6.41 18.94 10.72
N ASP A 173 5.66 19.63 11.59
CA ASP A 173 5.48 19.27 13.01
C ASP A 173 4.44 18.15 13.15
N VAL A 174 4.70 17.02 12.50
CA VAL A 174 3.73 15.94 12.28
C VAL A 174 3.94 14.73 13.19
N MET A 175 4.73 14.87 14.25
CA MET A 175 4.94 13.80 15.24
C MET A 175 3.62 13.39 15.87
N GLY A 176 3.26 12.11 15.75
CA GLY A 176 2.01 11.56 16.28
C GLY A 176 0.76 11.91 15.47
N VAL A 177 0.89 12.62 14.33
CA VAL A 177 -0.23 12.84 13.42
C VAL A 177 -0.35 11.63 12.49
N PHE A 178 -1.43 10.88 12.67
CA PHE A 178 -1.66 9.61 11.96
C PHE A 178 -1.49 9.75 10.44
N GLN A 179 -0.86 8.76 9.81
CA GLN A 179 -0.54 8.66 8.38
C GLN A 179 0.49 9.66 7.84
N VAL A 180 0.71 10.81 8.48
CA VAL A 180 1.58 11.87 7.95
C VAL A 180 2.91 12.01 8.68
N GLU A 181 3.12 11.28 9.78
CA GLU A 181 4.32 11.34 10.63
C GLU A 181 5.60 10.77 10.02
N GLY A 182 5.49 10.01 8.91
CA GLY A 182 6.65 9.44 8.22
C GLY A 182 7.54 10.49 7.56
N GLN A 183 8.86 10.29 7.60
CA GLN A 183 9.83 11.26 7.05
C GLN A 183 9.58 11.64 5.58
N GLY A 184 9.14 10.69 4.75
CA GLY A 184 8.79 10.93 3.34
C GLY A 184 7.60 11.86 3.23
N MET A 185 6.51 11.53 3.90
CA MET A 185 5.28 12.32 3.94
C MET A 185 5.52 13.71 4.52
N ARG A 186 6.29 13.81 5.60
CA ARG A 186 6.70 15.09 6.19
C ARG A 186 7.35 16.02 5.17
N ARG A 187 8.30 15.51 4.36
CA ARG A 187 8.97 16.30 3.30
C ARG A 187 7.98 16.77 2.23
N VAL A 188 7.04 15.92 1.85
CA VAL A 188 6.01 16.28 0.87
C VAL A 188 5.11 17.38 1.42
N LEU A 189 4.63 17.28 2.67
CA LEU A 189 3.81 18.31 3.30
C LEU A 189 4.54 19.66 3.42
N MET A 190 5.82 19.64 3.79
CA MET A 190 6.64 20.85 3.85
C MET A 190 6.82 21.52 2.48
N LYS A 191 6.90 20.72 1.40
CA LYS A 191 6.98 21.23 0.02
C LYS A 191 5.61 21.72 -0.47
N MET A 192 4.56 20.97 -0.16
CA MET A 192 3.20 21.28 -0.59
C MET A 192 2.60 22.52 0.06
N GLN A 193 2.98 22.83 1.31
CA GLN A 193 2.40 23.95 2.07
C GLN A 193 0.86 23.95 2.03
N PRO A 194 0.18 22.91 2.54
CA PRO A 194 -1.25 22.76 2.39
C PRO A 194 -2.01 23.92 3.04
N THR A 195 -3.04 24.41 2.36
CA THR A 195 -3.96 25.47 2.85
C THR A 195 -5.40 25.00 2.90
N GLU A 196 -5.68 23.82 2.36
CA GLU A 196 -7.01 23.21 2.29
C GLU A 196 -6.95 21.73 2.59
N PHE A 197 -8.05 21.15 3.04
CA PHE A 197 -8.14 19.72 3.34
C PHE A 197 -7.96 18.84 2.09
N SER A 198 -8.42 19.33 0.94
CA SER A 198 -8.22 18.70 -0.38
C SER A 198 -6.75 18.42 -0.70
N HIS A 199 -5.84 19.32 -0.32
CA HIS A 199 -4.40 19.14 -0.52
C HIS A 199 -3.86 17.97 0.30
N ILE A 200 -4.35 17.78 1.53
CA ILE A 200 -3.97 16.67 2.40
C ILE A 200 -4.50 15.34 1.82
N MET A 201 -5.76 15.33 1.38
CA MET A 201 -6.37 14.16 0.74
C MET A 201 -5.59 13.73 -0.50
N ALA A 202 -5.24 14.67 -1.38
CA ALA A 202 -4.44 14.41 -2.56
C ALA A 202 -3.05 13.90 -2.20
N THR A 203 -2.39 14.50 -1.20
CA THR A 203 -1.07 14.06 -0.73
C THR A 203 -1.09 12.61 -0.27
N ILE A 204 -2.03 12.25 0.59
CA ILE A 204 -2.16 10.87 1.10
C ILE A 204 -2.46 9.88 -0.04
N SER A 205 -3.23 10.31 -1.02
CA SER A 205 -3.61 9.49 -2.18
C SER A 205 -2.46 9.30 -3.16
N LEU A 206 -1.64 10.31 -3.38
CA LEU A 206 -0.47 10.26 -4.25
C LEU A 206 0.74 9.58 -3.60
N PHE A 207 0.86 9.63 -2.26
CA PHE A 207 2.00 9.04 -1.55
C PHE A 207 1.91 7.51 -1.46
N ARG A 208 1.89 6.85 -2.63
CA ARG A 208 1.87 5.40 -2.80
C ARG A 208 2.81 5.00 -3.94
N PRO A 209 3.36 3.77 -3.94
CA PRO A 209 4.11 3.28 -5.09
C PRO A 209 3.28 3.40 -6.39
N GLY A 210 3.85 3.99 -7.41
CA GLY A 210 3.19 4.34 -8.68
C GLY A 210 2.81 5.82 -8.71
N PRO A 211 1.71 6.27 -8.08
CA PRO A 211 1.27 7.67 -8.13
C PRO A 211 2.24 8.69 -7.55
N MET A 212 3.23 8.25 -6.77
CA MET A 212 4.22 9.11 -6.12
C MET A 212 5.04 9.95 -7.11
N GLU A 213 5.20 9.49 -8.34
CA GLU A 213 5.90 10.22 -9.41
C GLU A 213 5.20 11.54 -9.79
N TYR A 214 3.88 11.64 -9.55
CA TYR A 214 3.08 12.84 -9.85
C TYR A 214 3.06 13.87 -8.74
N ILE A 215 3.67 13.61 -7.57
CA ILE A 215 3.63 14.53 -6.42
C ILE A 215 4.26 15.88 -6.77
N ASP A 216 5.41 15.88 -7.41
CA ASP A 216 6.09 17.11 -7.76
C ASP A 216 5.30 17.93 -8.80
N ASP A 217 4.73 17.27 -9.80
CA ASP A 217 3.85 17.93 -10.77
C ASP A 217 2.59 18.51 -10.12
N TYR A 218 2.00 17.78 -9.16
CA TYR A 218 0.86 18.28 -8.40
C TYR A 218 1.21 19.55 -7.62
N ILE A 219 2.33 19.54 -6.92
CA ILE A 219 2.81 20.69 -6.12
C ILE A 219 3.14 21.89 -7.00
N ASP A 220 3.88 21.67 -8.10
CA ASP A 220 4.25 22.75 -9.04
C ASP A 220 3.00 23.42 -9.65
N ARG A 221 1.96 22.63 -9.97
CA ARG A 221 0.69 23.16 -10.49
C ARG A 221 -0.15 23.84 -9.40
N LEU A 222 -0.17 23.32 -8.19
CA LEU A 222 -0.81 23.94 -7.03
C LEU A 222 -0.24 25.34 -6.77
N HIS A 223 1.09 25.51 -6.85
CA HIS A 223 1.78 26.79 -6.64
C HIS A 223 1.79 27.68 -7.90
N GLY A 224 1.27 27.21 -9.01
CA GLY A 224 1.28 27.97 -10.27
C GLY A 224 2.63 28.02 -10.98
N GLU A 225 3.57 27.18 -10.58
CA GLU A 225 4.91 27.04 -11.17
C GLU A 225 4.85 26.30 -12.52
N LYS A 226 3.85 25.44 -12.69
CA LYS A 226 3.52 24.77 -13.95
C LYS A 226 2.09 25.06 -14.38
N PRO A 227 1.82 25.19 -15.70
CA PRO A 227 0.45 25.31 -16.19
C PRO A 227 -0.31 24.00 -15.97
N VAL A 228 -1.62 24.13 -15.68
CA VAL A 228 -2.52 22.98 -15.65
C VAL A 228 -2.95 22.68 -17.08
N GLU A 229 -2.61 21.50 -17.57
CA GLU A 229 -2.96 21.05 -18.91
C GLU A 229 -3.92 19.87 -18.85
N TYR A 230 -4.95 19.91 -19.71
CA TYR A 230 -5.89 18.82 -19.87
C TYR A 230 -5.73 18.22 -21.26
N ARG A 231 -5.51 16.91 -21.35
CA ARG A 231 -5.37 16.19 -22.64
C ARG A 231 -6.63 16.31 -23.53
N HIS A 232 -7.77 16.60 -22.92
CA HIS A 232 -9.03 16.83 -23.60
C HIS A 232 -9.89 17.79 -22.77
N PRO A 233 -10.64 18.76 -23.38
CA PRO A 233 -11.43 19.73 -22.62
C PRO A 233 -12.47 19.11 -21.67
N ALA A 234 -13.03 17.96 -22.03
CA ALA A 234 -13.99 17.24 -21.18
C ALA A 234 -13.38 16.71 -19.88
N LEU A 235 -12.05 16.65 -19.74
CA LEU A 235 -11.39 16.26 -18.50
C LEU A 235 -11.33 17.38 -17.47
N GLU A 236 -11.40 18.63 -17.89
CA GLU A 236 -11.28 19.77 -16.98
C GLU A 236 -12.30 19.72 -15.83
N PRO A 237 -13.62 19.52 -16.04
CA PRO A 237 -14.59 19.51 -14.95
C PRO A 237 -14.39 18.31 -13.99
N ILE A 238 -13.68 17.26 -14.42
CA ILE A 238 -13.40 16.05 -13.62
C ILE A 238 -12.11 16.22 -12.82
N LEU A 239 -11.06 16.81 -13.45
CA LEU A 239 -9.71 16.85 -12.90
C LEU A 239 -9.29 18.24 -12.40
N ARG A 240 -10.17 19.23 -12.39
CA ARG A 240 -9.84 20.59 -11.94
C ARG A 240 -9.33 20.62 -10.50
N GLU A 241 -10.00 19.90 -9.60
CA GLU A 241 -9.61 19.83 -8.18
C GLU A 241 -8.25 19.19 -7.93
N THR A 242 -7.75 18.39 -8.90
CA THR A 242 -6.46 17.71 -8.83
C THR A 242 -5.48 18.20 -9.89
N PHE A 243 -5.68 19.42 -10.37
CA PHE A 243 -4.78 20.11 -11.32
C PHE A 243 -4.44 19.29 -12.57
N GLY A 244 -5.44 18.55 -13.11
CA GLY A 244 -5.28 17.75 -14.31
C GLY A 244 -4.62 16.38 -14.08
N ILE A 245 -4.38 15.99 -12.85
CA ILE A 245 -3.82 14.69 -12.48
C ILE A 245 -4.95 13.77 -12.02
N ILE A 246 -4.94 12.52 -12.47
CA ILE A 246 -5.86 11.49 -11.97
C ILE A 246 -5.33 10.99 -10.63
N VAL A 247 -6.05 11.30 -9.56
CA VAL A 247 -5.68 10.96 -8.18
C VAL A 247 -6.63 9.93 -7.58
N TYR A 248 -7.95 10.06 -7.86
CA TYR A 248 -9.00 9.28 -7.23
C TYR A 248 -9.65 8.29 -8.20
N GLN A 249 -10.10 7.15 -7.67
CA GLN A 249 -10.83 6.14 -8.45
C GLN A 249 -12.10 6.72 -9.06
N GLU A 250 -12.83 7.58 -8.35
CA GLU A 250 -14.04 8.24 -8.80
C GLU A 250 -13.79 9.12 -10.05
N GLN A 251 -12.59 9.66 -10.19
CA GLN A 251 -12.24 10.41 -11.40
C GLN A 251 -12.12 9.48 -12.60
N ILE A 252 -11.54 8.28 -12.42
CA ILE A 252 -11.46 7.26 -13.48
C ILE A 252 -12.88 6.84 -13.91
N ILE A 253 -13.75 6.55 -12.95
CA ILE A 253 -15.14 6.18 -13.22
C ILE A 253 -15.86 7.29 -13.97
N ARG A 254 -15.71 8.56 -13.56
CA ARG A 254 -16.29 9.71 -14.25
C ARG A 254 -15.75 9.89 -15.67
N ILE A 255 -14.48 9.62 -15.91
CA ILE A 255 -13.88 9.66 -17.25
C ILE A 255 -14.48 8.57 -18.14
N LEU A 256 -14.54 7.34 -17.63
CA LEU A 256 -15.08 6.21 -18.38
C LEU A 256 -16.57 6.38 -18.69
N THR A 257 -17.36 6.83 -17.74
CA THR A 257 -18.79 7.05 -17.95
C THR A 257 -19.08 8.30 -18.77
N GLY A 258 -18.42 9.42 -18.49
CA GLY A 258 -18.73 10.73 -19.12
C GLY A 258 -18.10 10.91 -20.50
N ILE A 259 -16.96 10.26 -20.80
CA ILE A 259 -16.23 10.44 -22.06
C ILE A 259 -16.29 9.18 -22.92
N ALA A 260 -16.07 8.01 -22.32
CA ALA A 260 -16.03 6.75 -23.06
C ALA A 260 -17.40 6.05 -23.17
N GLY A 261 -18.43 6.52 -22.46
CA GLY A 261 -19.79 6.00 -22.58
C GLY A 261 -20.04 4.67 -21.86
N TYR A 262 -19.17 4.28 -20.93
CA TYR A 262 -19.37 3.09 -20.09
C TYR A 262 -20.54 3.29 -19.12
N THR A 263 -21.19 2.19 -18.74
CA THR A 263 -22.08 2.24 -17.57
C THR A 263 -21.24 2.36 -16.30
N ALA A 264 -21.85 2.81 -15.19
CA ALA A 264 -21.13 2.93 -13.92
C ALA A 264 -20.59 1.57 -13.42
N GLY A 265 -21.34 0.48 -13.65
CA GLY A 265 -20.88 -0.87 -13.31
C GLY A 265 -19.71 -1.34 -14.17
N ASP A 266 -19.75 -1.11 -15.49
CA ASP A 266 -18.63 -1.47 -16.36
C ASP A 266 -17.38 -0.63 -16.08
N ALA A 267 -17.55 0.59 -15.59
CA ALA A 267 -16.46 1.49 -15.26
C ALA A 267 -15.79 1.13 -13.91
N ASP A 268 -16.50 0.44 -13.04
CA ASP A 268 -15.99 -0.02 -11.74
C ASP A 268 -15.18 -1.33 -11.88
N LEU A 269 -15.55 -2.18 -12.83
CA LEU A 269 -14.82 -3.40 -13.20
C LEU A 269 -13.52 -3.09 -13.97
#